data_70c687a2942489f5c529a50eaea6c895
#
_entry.id   70c687a2942489f5c529a50eaea6c895
#
_cell.length_a   1.000
_cell.length_b   1.000
_cell.length_c   1.000
_cell.angle_alpha   90.00
_cell.angle_beta   90.00
_cell.angle_gamma   90.00
#
_symmetry.space_group_name_H-M   'P 1'
#
loop_
_entity.id
_entity.type
_entity.pdbx_description
1 polymer ?
#
loop_
_entity_poly.entity_id
_entity_poly.type
_entity_poly.pdbx_seq_one_letter_code
_entity_poly.pdbx_strand_id
1 'polypeptide(L)'
;EACSAGIYNITGLTAQYHQSILQAAAGRAPVFLFGAAGTGKEYLARTIYLRSARRSHPFIQIDCNLLSRKTWNYLLGHHSSPLCDTENTLYFQNVNALDDTQWRQLLAFLLEGQTAKHNQLIFSRVEAGDGRISGAAMEFINRLSCFPLCLSSLHAQPAQVETAFSLYLAV
;
A
#
# COMPACT_ATOMS: atom_id res chain seq x y z
N GLU A 1 -23.01 -7.94 -20.57
CA GLU A 1 -22.09 -6.87 -21.06
C GLU A 1 -21.26 -6.21 -19.94
N ALA A 2 -21.75 -6.13 -18.68
CA ALA A 2 -21.00 -5.51 -17.57
C ALA A 2 -19.79 -6.33 -17.10
N CYS A 3 -19.76 -7.66 -17.25
CA CYS A 3 -18.63 -8.51 -16.86
C CYS A 3 -17.42 -8.40 -17.81
N SER A 4 -17.63 -8.12 -19.11
CA SER A 4 -16.52 -8.03 -20.06
C SER A 4 -15.74 -6.72 -19.90
N ALA A 5 -16.39 -5.62 -19.54
CA ALA A 5 -15.74 -4.33 -19.30
C ALA A 5 -14.77 -4.37 -18.12
N GLY A 6 -15.09 -5.14 -17.07
CA GLY A 6 -14.22 -5.32 -15.90
C GLY A 6 -12.91 -6.05 -16.23
N ILE A 7 -12.97 -7.07 -17.09
CA ILE A 7 -11.79 -7.87 -17.47
C ILE A 7 -10.81 -7.07 -18.34
N TYR A 8 -11.30 -6.26 -19.27
CA TYR A 8 -10.46 -5.39 -20.10
C TYR A 8 -9.75 -4.31 -19.29
N ASN A 9 -10.39 -3.77 -18.26
CA ASN A 9 -9.77 -2.79 -17.36
C ASN A 9 -8.64 -3.38 -16.53
N ILE A 10 -8.77 -4.63 -16.10
CA ILE A 10 -7.78 -5.33 -15.28
C ILE A 10 -6.51 -5.64 -16.08
N THR A 11 -6.65 -6.11 -17.32
CA THR A 11 -5.52 -6.37 -18.23
C THR A 11 -4.79 -5.10 -18.62
N GLY A 12 -5.51 -4.01 -18.87
CA GLY A 12 -4.95 -2.69 -19.14
C GLY A 12 -4.13 -2.14 -17.97
N LEU A 13 -4.63 -2.27 -16.74
CA LEU A 13 -3.94 -1.85 -15.53
C LEU A 13 -2.61 -2.59 -15.36
N THR A 14 -2.60 -3.92 -15.53
CA THR A 14 -1.38 -4.71 -15.40
C THR A 14 -0.36 -4.36 -16.48
N ALA A 15 -0.79 -4.10 -17.71
CA ALA A 15 0.10 -3.70 -18.81
C ALA A 15 0.72 -2.32 -18.55
N GLN A 16 -0.09 -1.36 -18.11
CA GLN A 16 0.34 0.02 -17.83
C GLN A 16 1.39 0.07 -16.71
N TYR A 17 1.25 -0.72 -15.64
CA TYR A 17 2.13 -0.71 -14.48
C TYR A 17 3.11 -1.88 -14.45
N HIS A 18 3.29 -2.59 -15.56
CA HIS A 18 4.08 -3.83 -15.61
C HIS A 18 5.48 -3.68 -15.01
N GLN A 19 6.24 -2.68 -15.41
CA GLN A 19 7.59 -2.42 -14.91
C GLN A 19 7.59 -2.10 -13.42
N SER A 20 6.68 -1.25 -12.99
CA SER A 20 6.55 -0.88 -11.58
C SER A 20 6.13 -2.05 -10.70
N ILE A 21 5.27 -2.95 -11.21
CA ILE A 21 4.89 -4.19 -10.52
C ILE A 21 6.13 -5.09 -10.34
N LEU A 22 6.95 -5.25 -11.38
CA LEU A 22 8.16 -6.07 -11.29
C LEU A 22 9.17 -5.49 -10.32
N GLN A 23 9.38 -4.18 -10.33
CA GLN A 23 10.25 -3.51 -9.36
C GLN A 23 9.75 -3.66 -7.93
N ALA A 24 8.45 -3.45 -7.69
CA ALA A 24 7.84 -3.62 -6.39
C ALA A 24 7.91 -5.08 -5.89
N ALA A 25 7.72 -6.05 -6.78
CA ALA A 25 7.77 -7.47 -6.43
C ALA A 25 9.19 -7.97 -6.15
N ALA A 26 10.19 -7.46 -6.85
CA ALA A 26 11.59 -7.80 -6.67
C ALA A 26 12.25 -7.04 -5.51
N GLY A 27 11.74 -5.85 -5.20
CA GLY A 27 12.27 -4.97 -4.17
C GLY A 27 11.95 -5.46 -2.75
N ARG A 28 12.68 -4.89 -1.79
CA ARG A 28 12.42 -5.07 -0.35
C ARG A 28 11.75 -3.86 0.29
N ALA A 29 11.70 -2.74 -0.42
CA ALA A 29 11.04 -1.53 0.06
C ALA A 29 9.53 -1.76 0.21
N PRO A 30 8.90 -1.23 1.25
CA PRO A 30 7.45 -1.20 1.35
C PRO A 30 6.85 -0.47 0.14
N VAL A 31 5.72 -0.96 -0.36
CA VAL A 31 5.01 -0.37 -1.50
C VAL A 31 3.87 0.49 -0.99
N PHE A 32 3.71 1.68 -1.54
CA PHE A 32 2.61 2.57 -1.19
C PHE A 32 1.77 2.91 -2.43
N LEU A 33 0.54 2.41 -2.45
CA LEU A 33 -0.41 2.57 -3.55
C LEU A 33 -1.32 3.78 -3.30
N PHE A 34 -1.34 4.70 -4.25
CA PHE A 34 -2.21 5.86 -4.24
C PHE A 34 -3.22 5.74 -5.37
N GLY A 35 -4.42 6.25 -5.17
CA GLY A 35 -5.41 6.35 -6.22
C GLY A 35 -6.83 6.48 -5.69
N ALA A 36 -7.74 6.99 -6.52
CA ALA A 36 -9.15 7.12 -6.19
C ALA A 36 -9.80 5.76 -5.84
N ALA A 37 -10.98 5.79 -5.26
CA ALA A 37 -11.75 4.58 -5.02
C ALA A 37 -12.00 3.83 -6.34
N GLY A 38 -11.94 2.51 -6.32
CA GLY A 38 -12.21 1.68 -7.49
C GLY A 38 -11.11 1.63 -8.56
N THR A 39 -9.93 2.20 -8.33
CA THR A 39 -8.81 2.18 -9.31
C THR A 39 -8.05 0.86 -9.38
N GLY A 40 -8.44 -0.16 -8.60
CA GLY A 40 -7.82 -1.48 -8.65
C GLY A 40 -6.60 -1.65 -7.74
N LYS A 41 -6.45 -0.84 -6.68
CA LYS A 41 -5.32 -0.94 -5.73
C LYS A 41 -5.18 -2.33 -5.11
N GLU A 42 -6.28 -2.97 -4.72
CA GLU A 42 -6.27 -4.33 -4.17
C GLU A 42 -5.79 -5.35 -5.21
N TYR A 43 -6.28 -5.24 -6.43
CA TYR A 43 -5.83 -6.10 -7.51
C TYR A 43 -4.33 -5.94 -7.77
N LEU A 44 -3.84 -4.70 -7.74
CA LEU A 44 -2.42 -4.42 -7.92
C LEU A 44 -1.58 -4.99 -6.78
N ALA A 45 -2.02 -4.84 -5.53
CA ALA A 45 -1.36 -5.43 -4.36
C ALA A 45 -1.24 -6.96 -4.49
N ARG A 46 -2.31 -7.64 -4.88
CA ARG A 46 -2.31 -9.09 -5.12
C ARG A 46 -1.40 -9.48 -6.30
N THR A 47 -1.35 -8.66 -7.35
CA THR A 47 -0.48 -8.90 -8.50
C THR A 47 1.00 -8.78 -8.11
N ILE A 48 1.37 -7.79 -7.32
CA ILE A 48 2.71 -7.63 -6.76
C ILE A 48 3.09 -8.86 -5.93
N TYR A 49 2.21 -9.30 -5.03
CA TYR A 49 2.42 -10.51 -4.23
C TYR A 49 2.66 -11.74 -5.10
N LEU A 50 1.80 -11.99 -6.09
CA LEU A 50 1.92 -13.17 -6.98
C LEU A 50 3.20 -13.16 -7.84
N ARG A 51 3.77 -11.98 -8.08
CA ARG A 51 5.04 -11.82 -8.80
C ARG A 51 6.27 -11.79 -7.89
N SER A 52 6.08 -11.74 -6.58
CA SER A 52 7.17 -11.72 -5.60
C SER A 52 7.70 -13.12 -5.30
N ALA A 53 8.87 -13.16 -4.69
CA ALA A 53 9.45 -14.40 -4.17
C ALA A 53 8.61 -15.02 -3.04
N ARG A 54 7.73 -14.23 -2.41
CA ARG A 54 6.86 -14.63 -1.29
C ARG A 54 5.49 -15.16 -1.71
N ARG A 55 5.24 -15.39 -3.00
CA ARG A 55 3.95 -15.87 -3.52
C ARG A 55 3.45 -17.20 -2.94
N SER A 56 4.33 -17.97 -2.31
CA SER A 56 4.00 -19.24 -1.62
C SER A 56 3.74 -19.05 -0.12
N HIS A 57 3.94 -17.87 0.40
CA HIS A 57 3.70 -17.52 1.80
C HIS A 57 2.36 -16.77 1.97
N PRO A 58 1.85 -16.61 3.18
CA PRO A 58 0.56 -15.95 3.39
C PRO A 58 0.51 -14.50 2.87
N PHE A 59 -0.62 -14.16 2.25
CA PHE A 59 -1.03 -12.78 1.97
C PHE A 59 -2.09 -12.37 2.97
N ILE A 60 -1.76 -11.44 3.86
CA ILE A 60 -2.61 -11.01 4.95
C ILE A 60 -3.09 -9.60 4.68
N GLN A 61 -4.41 -9.44 4.56
CA GLN A 61 -5.06 -8.17 4.31
C GLN A 61 -5.60 -7.58 5.61
N ILE A 62 -5.26 -6.33 5.87
CA ILE A 62 -5.67 -5.56 7.04
C ILE A 62 -6.41 -4.32 6.55
N ASP A 63 -7.72 -4.28 6.71
CA ASP A 63 -8.53 -3.11 6.36
C ASP A 63 -8.56 -2.12 7.53
N CYS A 64 -7.90 -0.97 7.34
CA CYS A 64 -7.79 0.06 8.38
C CYS A 64 -9.13 0.72 8.72
N ASN A 65 -10.12 0.68 7.83
CA ASN A 65 -11.49 1.14 8.14
C ASN A 65 -12.18 0.28 9.20
N LEU A 66 -11.79 -0.98 9.32
CA LEU A 66 -12.41 -1.95 10.23
C LEU A 66 -11.66 -2.13 11.55
N LEU A 67 -10.54 -1.43 11.73
CA LEU A 67 -9.71 -1.54 12.92
C LEU A 67 -10.36 -0.83 14.12
N SER A 68 -10.83 -1.62 15.08
CA SER A 68 -11.17 -1.12 16.41
C SER A 68 -9.90 -0.84 17.22
N ARG A 69 -10.02 -0.05 18.30
CA ARG A 69 -8.91 0.16 19.24
C ARG A 69 -8.35 -1.15 19.80
N LYS A 70 -9.23 -2.13 20.07
CA LYS A 70 -8.83 -3.46 20.55
C LYS A 70 -8.01 -4.21 19.51
N THR A 71 -8.46 -4.21 18.25
CA THR A 71 -7.76 -4.87 17.15
C THR A 71 -6.42 -4.19 16.87
N TRP A 72 -6.37 -2.87 16.93
CA TRP A 72 -5.13 -2.10 16.78
C TRP A 72 -4.09 -2.47 17.83
N ASN A 73 -4.49 -2.50 19.10
CA ASN A 73 -3.62 -2.90 20.21
C ASN A 73 -3.15 -4.35 20.07
N TYR A 74 -4.00 -5.24 19.58
CA TYR A 74 -3.61 -6.62 19.28
C TYR A 74 -2.54 -6.67 18.19
N LEU A 75 -2.74 -5.95 17.09
CA LEU A 75 -1.79 -5.93 15.98
C LEU A 75 -0.38 -5.49 16.41
N LEU A 76 -0.28 -4.47 17.25
CA LEU A 76 1.01 -3.91 17.66
C LEU A 76 1.60 -4.54 18.93
N GLY A 77 0.77 -5.17 19.76
CA GLY A 77 1.22 -5.61 21.09
C GLY A 77 1.20 -7.11 21.34
N HIS A 78 0.59 -7.91 20.47
CA HIS A 78 0.43 -9.33 20.73
C HIS A 78 1.45 -10.18 19.94
N HIS A 79 2.11 -11.11 20.61
CA HIS A 79 3.13 -11.98 20.01
C HIS A 79 2.60 -12.88 18.86
N SER A 80 1.31 -13.19 18.85
CA SER A 80 0.65 -13.94 17.77
C SER A 80 0.03 -13.03 16.71
N SER A 81 0.38 -11.74 16.70
CA SER A 81 -0.03 -10.82 15.65
C SER A 81 0.63 -11.20 14.33
N PRO A 82 -0.06 -11.05 13.19
CA PRO A 82 0.56 -11.27 11.89
C PRO A 82 1.75 -10.34 11.60
N LEU A 83 1.89 -9.25 12.33
CA LEU A 83 3.06 -8.36 12.23
C LEU A 83 4.32 -8.94 12.86
N CYS A 84 4.17 -9.92 13.77
CA CYS A 84 5.29 -10.61 14.42
C CYS A 84 5.79 -11.82 13.64
N ASP A 85 5.02 -12.30 12.66
CA ASP A 85 5.41 -13.37 11.76
C ASP A 85 6.43 -12.90 10.72
N THR A 86 7.06 -13.84 10.05
CA THR A 86 8.06 -13.60 9.00
C THR A 86 7.62 -14.19 7.67
N GLU A 87 8.22 -13.72 6.58
CA GLU A 87 8.00 -14.20 5.21
C GLU A 87 6.59 -13.93 4.63
N ASN A 88 5.75 -13.19 5.34
CA ASN A 88 4.40 -12.85 4.90
C ASN A 88 4.39 -11.61 3.98
N THR A 89 3.33 -11.46 3.21
CA THR A 89 2.96 -10.18 2.59
C THR A 89 1.81 -9.58 3.37
N LEU A 90 2.04 -8.41 3.95
CA LEU A 90 1.07 -7.67 4.76
C LEU A 90 0.52 -6.51 3.93
N TYR A 91 -0.75 -6.54 3.61
CA TYR A 91 -1.44 -5.51 2.85
C TYR A 91 -2.36 -4.68 3.73
N PHE A 92 -1.96 -3.44 4.00
CA PHE A 92 -2.75 -2.46 4.74
C PHE A 92 -3.61 -1.65 3.76
N GLN A 93 -4.89 -1.92 3.76
CA GLN A 93 -5.87 -1.26 2.92
C GLN A 93 -6.48 -0.06 3.65
N ASN A 94 -6.81 1.01 2.91
CA ASN A 94 -7.47 2.20 3.43
C ASN A 94 -6.71 2.89 4.58
N VAL A 95 -5.39 3.04 4.42
CA VAL A 95 -4.55 3.64 5.48
C VAL A 95 -4.86 5.11 5.77
N ASN A 96 -5.68 5.76 4.94
CA ASN A 96 -6.24 7.10 5.23
C ASN A 96 -7.19 7.12 6.44
N ALA A 97 -7.65 5.95 6.92
CA ALA A 97 -8.41 5.84 8.16
C ALA A 97 -7.54 5.94 9.43
N LEU A 98 -6.22 5.80 9.30
CA LEU A 98 -5.30 5.93 10.43
C LEU A 98 -5.12 7.40 10.84
N ASP A 99 -5.21 7.65 12.15
CA ASP A 99 -4.87 8.96 12.72
C ASP A 99 -3.34 9.13 12.88
N ASP A 100 -2.90 10.34 13.20
CA ASP A 100 -1.48 10.66 13.35
C ASP A 100 -0.78 9.85 14.47
N THR A 101 -1.51 9.49 15.52
CA THR A 101 -1.00 8.65 16.60
C THR A 101 -0.76 7.23 16.11
N GLN A 102 -1.71 6.68 15.37
CA GLN A 102 -1.60 5.34 14.77
C GLN A 102 -0.46 5.28 13.76
N TRP A 103 -0.28 6.30 12.92
CA TRP A 103 0.85 6.39 12.00
C TRP A 103 2.20 6.33 12.72
N ARG A 104 2.37 7.09 13.81
CA ARG A 104 3.60 7.09 14.60
C ARG A 104 3.84 5.76 15.31
N GLN A 105 2.78 5.15 15.85
CA GLN A 105 2.87 3.83 16.50
C GLN A 105 3.27 2.74 15.51
N LEU A 106 2.66 2.73 14.32
CA LEU A 106 2.99 1.76 13.28
C LEU A 106 4.43 1.94 12.79
N LEU A 107 4.86 3.18 12.58
CA LEU A 107 6.24 3.48 12.18
C LEU A 107 7.24 2.99 13.22
N ALA A 108 7.04 3.30 14.49
CA ALA A 108 7.91 2.84 15.58
C ALA A 108 7.98 1.32 15.60
N PHE A 109 6.85 0.64 15.55
CA PHE A 109 6.78 -0.82 15.53
C PHE A 109 7.54 -1.44 14.37
N LEU A 110 7.38 -0.91 13.15
CA LEU A 110 8.03 -1.45 11.95
C LEU A 110 9.55 -1.22 11.96
N LEU A 111 10.01 -0.11 12.54
CA LEU A 111 11.44 0.19 12.66
C LEU A 111 12.12 -0.64 13.76
N GLU A 112 11.47 -0.80 14.91
CA GLU A 112 12.03 -1.52 16.06
C GLU A 112 11.98 -3.05 15.85
N GLY A 113 10.85 -3.56 15.37
CA GLY A 113 10.58 -5.00 15.23
C GLY A 113 11.23 -5.66 14.02
N GLN A 114 11.92 -4.93 13.16
CA GLN A 114 12.46 -5.42 11.89
C GLN A 114 11.41 -6.07 10.95
N THR A 115 10.13 -5.88 11.24
CA THR A 115 9.00 -6.45 10.46
C THR A 115 9.11 -6.11 8.97
N ALA A 116 9.55 -4.89 8.65
CA ALA A 116 9.75 -4.44 7.29
C ALA A 116 10.90 -5.19 6.57
N LYS A 117 11.86 -5.78 7.30
CA LYS A 117 12.96 -6.55 6.72
C LYS A 117 12.57 -7.99 6.40
N HIS A 118 11.66 -8.55 7.19
CA HIS A 118 11.28 -9.96 7.09
C HIS A 118 9.98 -10.19 6.33
N ASN A 119 9.18 -9.14 6.13
CA ASN A 119 7.90 -9.20 5.42
C ASN A 119 7.89 -8.24 4.23
N GLN A 120 7.05 -8.53 3.26
CA GLN A 120 6.70 -7.54 2.25
C GLN A 120 5.53 -6.72 2.76
N LEU A 121 5.67 -5.39 2.74
CA LEU A 121 4.65 -4.47 3.18
C LEU A 121 4.06 -3.74 1.98
N ILE A 122 2.74 -3.72 1.89
CA ILE A 122 1.99 -2.99 0.87
C ILE A 122 0.94 -2.15 1.59
N PHE A 123 0.91 -0.87 1.31
CA PHE A 123 -0.07 0.08 1.85
C PHE A 123 -0.89 0.65 0.71
N SER A 124 -2.19 0.86 0.93
CA SER A 124 -3.01 1.57 -0.05
C SER A 124 -3.83 2.67 0.59
N ARG A 125 -3.81 3.84 -0.06
CA ARG A 125 -4.58 5.00 0.31
C ARG A 125 -5.61 5.32 -0.77
N VAL A 126 -6.81 5.65 -0.34
CA VAL A 126 -7.82 6.23 -1.21
C VAL A 126 -7.61 7.75 -1.25
N GLU A 127 -7.37 8.28 -2.43
CA GLU A 127 -7.34 9.72 -2.65
C GLU A 127 -8.77 10.25 -2.73
N ALA A 128 -9.07 11.21 -1.88
CA ALA A 128 -10.35 11.92 -1.85
C ALA A 128 -10.10 13.42 -1.62
N GLY A 129 -10.87 14.23 -2.28
CA GLY A 129 -10.86 15.68 -2.08
C GLY A 129 -9.55 16.36 -2.48
N ASP A 130 -8.94 17.08 -1.56
CA ASP A 130 -7.74 17.88 -1.78
C ASP A 130 -6.42 17.08 -1.87
N GLY A 131 -6.49 15.76 -1.74
CA GLY A 131 -5.32 14.88 -1.84
C GLY A 131 -4.28 15.06 -0.72
N ARG A 132 -4.56 15.87 0.31
CA ARG A 132 -3.59 16.14 1.37
C ARG A 132 -3.23 14.90 2.17
N ILE A 133 -1.93 14.73 2.41
CA ILE A 133 -1.36 13.68 3.24
C ILE A 133 -0.95 14.31 4.57
N SER A 134 -1.29 13.69 5.70
CA SER A 134 -0.87 14.22 7.01
C SER A 134 0.66 14.18 7.15
N GLY A 135 1.20 15.06 7.99
CA GLY A 135 2.63 15.08 8.27
C GLY A 135 3.15 13.75 8.81
N ALA A 136 2.37 13.06 9.64
CA ALA A 136 2.73 11.76 10.19
C ALA A 136 2.77 10.67 9.10
N ALA A 137 1.83 10.68 8.15
CA ALA A 137 1.85 9.76 7.03
C ALA A 137 3.02 10.05 6.07
N MET A 138 3.36 11.31 5.82
CA MET A 138 4.54 11.68 5.03
C MET A 138 5.83 11.24 5.69
N GLU A 139 5.97 11.43 7.00
CA GLU A 139 7.11 10.94 7.76
C GLU A 139 7.24 9.42 7.64
N PHE A 140 6.14 8.69 7.74
CA PHE A 140 6.10 7.24 7.58
C PHE A 140 6.63 6.79 6.21
N ILE A 141 6.12 7.40 5.13
CA ILE A 141 6.53 7.09 3.75
C ILE A 141 8.02 7.34 3.56
N ASN A 142 8.52 8.47 4.05
CA ASN A 142 9.93 8.86 3.91
C ASN A 142 10.86 7.99 4.72
N ARG A 143 10.54 7.74 5.99
CA ARG A 143 11.39 6.96 6.90
C ARG A 143 11.50 5.49 6.50
N LEU A 144 10.46 4.91 5.93
CA LEU A 144 10.47 3.54 5.40
C LEU A 144 10.95 3.47 3.95
N SER A 145 11.22 4.61 3.31
CA SER A 145 11.60 4.68 1.88
C SER A 145 10.63 3.89 1.02
N CYS A 146 9.33 4.12 1.20
CA CYS A 146 8.31 3.39 0.48
C CYS A 146 8.41 3.61 -1.03
N PHE A 147 8.20 2.55 -1.80
CA PHE A 147 8.09 2.61 -3.26
C PHE A 147 6.68 3.06 -3.65
N PRO A 148 6.54 4.27 -4.22
CA PRO A 148 5.22 4.82 -4.52
C PRO A 148 4.70 4.32 -5.86
N LEU A 149 3.40 4.02 -5.92
CA LEU A 149 2.66 3.69 -7.13
C LEU A 149 1.35 4.47 -7.14
N CYS A 150 1.24 5.41 -8.08
CA CYS A 150 0.03 6.19 -8.29
C CYS A 150 -0.82 5.57 -9.40
N LEU A 151 -2.04 5.15 -9.04
CA LEU A 151 -3.01 4.63 -9.98
C LEU A 151 -3.92 5.77 -10.45
N SER A 152 -3.81 6.14 -11.73
CA SER A 152 -4.72 7.09 -12.34
C SER A 152 -6.10 6.45 -12.55
N SER A 153 -7.16 7.24 -12.37
CA SER A 153 -8.46 6.84 -12.90
C SER A 153 -8.35 6.72 -14.42
N LEU A 154 -9.08 5.78 -15.01
CA LEU A 154 -9.06 5.50 -16.47
C LEU A 154 -9.28 6.73 -17.39
N HIS A 155 -9.61 7.87 -16.81
CA HIS A 155 -9.84 9.14 -17.52
C HIS A 155 -8.77 10.22 -17.27
N ALA A 156 -7.75 9.97 -16.44
CA ALA A 156 -6.68 10.93 -16.16
C ALA A 156 -5.45 10.64 -17.04
N GLN A 157 -4.94 11.66 -17.71
CA GLN A 157 -3.72 11.52 -18.53
C GLN A 157 -2.50 11.28 -17.64
N PRO A 158 -1.58 10.36 -18.02
CA PRO A 158 -0.41 9.98 -17.22
C PRO A 158 0.50 11.15 -16.80
N ALA A 159 0.61 12.18 -17.64
CA ALA A 159 1.48 13.33 -17.39
C ALA A 159 1.07 14.19 -16.17
N GLN A 160 -0.20 14.15 -15.75
CA GLN A 160 -0.66 14.90 -14.58
C GLN A 160 -0.33 14.21 -13.25
N VAL A 161 -0.17 12.90 -13.26
CA VAL A 161 0.10 12.09 -12.06
C VAL A 161 1.57 12.24 -11.64
N GLU A 162 2.51 12.25 -12.59
CA GLU A 162 3.93 12.49 -12.31
C GLU A 162 4.19 13.89 -11.73
N THR A 163 3.48 14.90 -12.24
CA THR A 163 3.60 16.27 -11.76
C THR A 163 3.07 16.42 -10.34
N ALA A 164 1.94 15.80 -10.02
CA ALA A 164 1.37 15.81 -8.66
C ALA A 164 2.32 15.12 -7.67
N PHE A 165 2.91 13.99 -8.06
CA PHE A 165 3.82 13.23 -7.19
C PHE A 165 5.13 13.98 -6.94
N SER A 166 5.72 14.62 -7.97
CA SER A 166 6.92 15.44 -7.84
C SER A 166 6.71 16.64 -6.90
N LEU A 167 5.51 17.22 -6.88
CA LEU A 167 5.12 18.28 -5.94
C LEU A 167 5.01 17.76 -4.49
N TYR A 168 4.61 16.52 -4.28
CA TYR A 168 4.54 15.91 -2.94
C TYR A 168 5.91 15.53 -2.36
N LEU A 169 6.88 15.17 -3.21
CA LEU A 169 8.24 14.84 -2.79
C LEU A 169 9.16 16.05 -2.63
N ALA A 170 8.78 17.21 -3.18
CA ALA A 170 9.59 18.43 -3.15
C ALA A 170 9.31 19.36 -1.95
N VAL A 171 8.44 18.94 -1.00
CA VAL A 171 8.09 19.75 0.18
C VAL A 171 8.70 19.11 1.46
#